data_b8d2088b4794e45d42e88eb852d23172
#
_entry.id   b8d2088b4794e45d42e88eb852d23172
#
_cell.length_a   1.000
_cell.length_b   1.000
_cell.length_c   1.000
_cell.angle_alpha   90.00
_cell.angle_beta   90.00
_cell.angle_gamma   90.00
#
_symmetry.space_group_name_H-M   'P 1'
#
loop_
_entity.id
_entity.type
_entity.pdbx_description
1 polymer ?
#
loop_
_entity_poly.entity_id
_entity_poly.type
_entity_poly.pdbx_seq_one_letter_code
_entity_poly.pdbx_strand_id
1 'polypeptide(L)'
;MSPSEIPLANGAEDADRLALALKASNEGIWDWWVGRQDIYYSRRILEFLECGPGSAPNLFLPPHEVVHPDDRDRFVQALRNVMNPAGPELLAIDCRLRTGGGFWRWLRIRGTVVRCREGEAERIAGSMIDISLRKQAEAQIEEERHQLRMLIDHMPLQVYFKDLESRFVLANQRMADWMGLQDPRELVGKHDRDFFAREHWEQAAADEERIIGTLEPVSGKLEREAWSGGDDTWVLTSKFPWVDRKGGVRGTFGVSSDVTDLVKAQREATALAAELQVRNEAYEEELQLAREIQQTLAGSAFPEIANGSAALRFGSRYLPISGMAGDFFEIIEISPDTAGVLICDVMGHGVRSALVVAMLRGLLEKQRRSAADPAAFLRGLNSGLNSILDRAGATMFATAFYAVADLGAGTLRYACAGHPGAVACGPSGVRQLAATRQEKGPGLGLVPKADYPAGEVALAEVGRLLLFTDGILEAENELGEPFQERRLMETAAGCHAAPLEEMLDLVLSRVLKFTGDHRFDDDVCLLGVELARLPAAALTR
;
A
#
# COMPACT_ATOMS: atom_id res chain seq x y z
N MET A 1 59.79 -8.55 -71.38
CA MET A 1 58.77 -7.67 -71.92
C MET A 1 58.93 -6.35 -71.17
N SER A 2 59.37 -5.34 -71.91
CA SER A 2 59.70 -3.99 -71.40
C SER A 2 58.49 -3.28 -70.86
N PRO A 3 58.59 -2.41 -69.80
CA PRO A 3 57.49 -1.57 -69.35
C PRO A 3 57.15 -0.60 -70.45
N SER A 4 55.89 -0.63 -70.88
CA SER A 4 55.32 0.34 -71.83
C SER A 4 55.40 1.74 -71.26
N GLU A 5 56.12 2.61 -71.99
CA GLU A 5 56.13 4.08 -71.82
C GLU A 5 54.66 4.58 -71.85
N ILE A 6 54.19 5.17 -70.76
CA ILE A 6 52.98 5.97 -70.74
C ILE A 6 53.34 7.26 -71.56
N PRO A 7 52.60 7.57 -72.66
CA PRO A 7 52.88 8.76 -73.42
C PRO A 7 52.62 9.98 -72.51
N LEU A 8 53.61 10.92 -72.53
CA LEU A 8 53.47 12.25 -71.95
C LEU A 8 52.33 12.97 -72.70
N ALA A 9 51.12 12.90 -72.08
CA ALA A 9 49.98 13.61 -72.60
C ALA A 9 50.17 15.12 -72.50
N ASN A 10 49.52 15.85 -73.40
CA ASN A 10 49.62 17.33 -73.51
C ASN A 10 49.28 17.97 -72.17
N GLY A 11 50.17 18.82 -71.66
CA GLY A 11 50.03 19.44 -70.31
C GLY A 11 48.73 20.22 -70.08
N ALA A 12 48.01 20.57 -71.13
CA ALA A 12 46.69 21.20 -71.05
C ALA A 12 45.57 20.19 -70.67
N GLU A 13 45.61 18.99 -71.25
CA GLU A 13 44.58 17.91 -70.91
C GLU A 13 44.81 17.37 -69.51
N ASP A 14 46.03 17.27 -69.03
CA ASP A 14 46.33 16.83 -67.65
C ASP A 14 45.98 17.92 -66.64
N ALA A 15 46.14 19.19 -66.96
CA ALA A 15 45.70 20.32 -66.16
C ALA A 15 44.16 20.35 -66.01
N ASP A 16 43.42 20.07 -67.13
CA ASP A 16 41.92 19.95 -67.08
C ASP A 16 41.43 18.73 -66.28
N ARG A 17 42.13 17.61 -66.47
CA ARG A 17 41.80 16.39 -65.67
C ARG A 17 42.05 16.63 -64.17
N LEU A 18 43.17 17.27 -63.81
CA LEU A 18 43.51 17.63 -62.45
C LEU A 18 42.48 18.60 -61.87
N ALA A 19 42.09 19.63 -62.61
CA ALA A 19 41.11 20.61 -62.22
C ALA A 19 39.71 19.95 -61.97
N LEU A 20 39.32 19.04 -62.85
CA LEU A 20 38.06 18.26 -62.67
C LEU A 20 38.11 17.30 -61.45
N ALA A 21 39.22 16.60 -61.23
CA ALA A 21 39.46 15.74 -60.10
C ALA A 21 39.42 16.51 -58.77
N LEU A 22 40.04 17.66 -58.71
CA LEU A 22 40.02 18.54 -57.54
C LEU A 22 38.65 19.14 -57.28
N LYS A 23 37.91 19.46 -58.32
CA LYS A 23 36.53 19.95 -58.19
C LYS A 23 35.58 18.84 -57.71
N ALA A 24 35.80 17.60 -58.13
CA ALA A 24 35.04 16.43 -57.71
C ALA A 24 35.35 15.99 -56.26
N SER A 25 36.63 16.14 -55.81
CA SER A 25 37.04 15.79 -54.45
C SER A 25 36.54 16.78 -53.38
N ASN A 26 36.01 17.93 -53.78
CA ASN A 26 35.58 19.02 -52.89
C ASN A 26 36.70 19.52 -51.97
N GLU A 27 37.97 19.35 -52.37
CA GLU A 27 39.15 19.82 -51.66
C GLU A 27 39.56 21.22 -52.15
N GLY A 28 39.98 22.05 -51.24
CA GLY A 28 40.62 23.31 -51.54
C GLY A 28 42.13 23.12 -51.62
N ILE A 29 42.82 23.85 -52.54
CA ILE A 29 44.26 23.78 -52.73
C ILE A 29 44.91 24.98 -52.06
N TRP A 30 46.06 24.75 -51.43
CA TRP A 30 46.93 25.76 -50.91
C TRP A 30 48.38 25.51 -51.38
N ASP A 31 49.11 26.60 -51.48
CA ASP A 31 50.50 26.57 -51.95
C ASP A 31 51.32 27.69 -51.26
N TRP A 32 52.33 27.28 -50.51
CA TRP A 32 53.15 28.16 -49.70
C TRP A 32 54.62 28.01 -50.04
N TRP A 33 55.21 29.10 -50.47
CA TRP A 33 56.69 29.24 -50.63
C TRP A 33 57.27 29.62 -49.26
N VAL A 34 58.11 28.76 -48.72
CA VAL A 34 58.71 28.96 -47.40
C VAL A 34 59.61 30.21 -47.48
N GLY A 35 59.44 31.11 -46.52
CA GLY A 35 60.16 32.42 -46.54
C GLY A 35 59.39 33.55 -47.19
N ARG A 36 58.28 33.31 -47.89
CA ARG A 36 57.37 34.36 -48.34
C ARG A 36 56.19 34.47 -47.34
N GLN A 37 55.68 35.71 -47.15
CA GLN A 37 54.54 35.94 -46.26
C GLN A 37 53.20 35.57 -46.91
N ASP A 38 53.15 35.59 -48.23
CA ASP A 38 51.95 35.27 -49.01
C ASP A 38 51.82 33.76 -49.24
N ILE A 39 50.61 33.29 -49.18
CA ILE A 39 50.19 31.90 -49.45
C ILE A 39 49.03 31.93 -50.44
N TYR A 40 49.12 31.09 -51.47
CA TYR A 40 48.00 30.90 -52.37
C TYR A 40 46.95 30.01 -51.75
N TYR A 41 45.70 30.46 -51.79
CA TYR A 41 44.49 29.66 -51.43
C TYR A 41 43.52 29.61 -52.61
N SER A 42 43.06 28.42 -52.98
CA SER A 42 42.01 28.32 -53.95
C SER A 42 40.69 28.87 -53.35
N ARG A 43 39.78 29.25 -54.24
CA ARG A 43 38.44 29.75 -53.85
C ARG A 43 37.75 28.87 -52.82
N ARG A 44 37.95 27.56 -52.91
CA ARG A 44 37.34 26.59 -51.99
C ARG A 44 37.85 26.73 -50.55
N ILE A 45 39.10 27.00 -50.33
CA ILE A 45 39.64 27.28 -49.00
C ILE A 45 39.08 28.58 -48.43
N LEU A 46 38.98 29.62 -49.28
CA LEU A 46 38.40 30.90 -48.88
C LEU A 46 36.94 30.72 -48.43
N GLU A 47 36.18 29.83 -49.09
CA GLU A 47 34.83 29.45 -48.69
C GLU A 47 34.86 28.70 -47.35
N PHE A 48 35.79 27.78 -47.12
CA PHE A 48 35.95 27.10 -45.82
C PHE A 48 36.28 28.07 -44.69
N LEU A 49 37.15 29.04 -44.98
CA LEU A 49 37.60 30.04 -44.00
C LEU A 49 36.65 31.24 -43.89
N GLU A 50 35.64 31.33 -44.73
CA GLU A 50 34.72 32.48 -44.82
C GLU A 50 35.45 33.81 -44.98
N CYS A 51 36.51 33.81 -45.83
CA CYS A 51 37.36 34.97 -46.07
C CYS A 51 37.24 35.45 -47.53
N GLY A 52 37.39 36.75 -47.71
CA GLY A 52 37.46 37.32 -49.05
C GLY A 52 38.85 37.10 -49.71
N PRO A 53 38.96 37.26 -51.05
CA PRO A 53 40.26 37.26 -51.73
C PRO A 53 41.19 38.29 -51.11
N GLY A 54 42.39 37.90 -50.70
CA GLY A 54 43.40 38.79 -50.10
C GLY A 54 43.24 39.09 -48.60
N SER A 55 42.16 38.56 -47.92
CA SER A 55 41.97 38.73 -46.48
C SER A 55 42.23 37.44 -45.69
N ALA A 56 42.56 36.34 -46.37
CA ALA A 56 42.83 35.07 -45.67
C ALA A 56 44.23 35.15 -45.00
N PRO A 57 44.31 34.80 -43.72
CA PRO A 57 45.55 34.81 -42.97
C PRO A 57 46.51 33.73 -43.49
N ASN A 58 47.79 33.94 -43.36
CA ASN A 58 48.77 32.89 -43.58
C ASN A 58 48.64 31.89 -42.39
N LEU A 59 48.11 30.68 -42.65
CA LEU A 59 47.88 29.67 -41.62
C LEU A 59 49.16 29.17 -40.96
N PHE A 60 50.27 29.37 -41.57
CA PHE A 60 51.55 28.83 -41.10
C PHE A 60 52.42 29.89 -40.39
N LEU A 61 52.07 31.21 -40.51
CA LEU A 61 52.84 32.30 -39.92
C LEU A 61 51.92 33.48 -39.48
N PRO A 62 51.65 33.71 -38.21
CA PRO A 62 51.86 32.86 -37.04
C PRO A 62 50.61 32.01 -36.79
N PRO A 63 50.74 30.71 -36.56
CA PRO A 63 49.56 29.78 -36.43
C PRO A 63 48.70 30.05 -35.21
N HIS A 64 49.16 30.75 -34.19
CA HIS A 64 48.43 31.00 -32.94
C HIS A 64 47.21 31.90 -33.10
N GLU A 65 47.06 32.65 -34.17
CA GLU A 65 45.90 33.52 -34.41
C GLU A 65 44.71 32.75 -35.00
N VAL A 66 44.99 31.74 -35.80
CA VAL A 66 44.00 31.03 -36.62
C VAL A 66 43.75 29.60 -36.20
N VAL A 67 44.68 28.95 -35.50
CA VAL A 67 44.53 27.57 -35.00
C VAL A 67 43.95 27.58 -33.59
N HIS A 68 42.99 26.70 -33.35
CA HIS A 68 42.37 26.54 -32.03
C HIS A 68 43.43 26.29 -30.93
N PRO A 69 43.30 26.91 -29.75
CA PRO A 69 44.29 26.76 -28.67
C PRO A 69 44.72 25.31 -28.39
N ASP A 70 43.79 24.36 -28.30
CA ASP A 70 44.10 22.95 -28.01
C ASP A 70 44.85 22.25 -29.15
N ASP A 71 44.74 22.75 -30.37
CA ASP A 71 45.36 22.12 -31.54
C ASP A 71 46.71 22.76 -31.92
N ARG A 72 47.10 23.92 -31.31
CA ARG A 72 48.28 24.72 -31.63
C ARG A 72 49.57 23.95 -31.50
N ASP A 73 49.80 23.32 -30.36
CA ASP A 73 51.05 22.61 -30.11
C ASP A 73 51.26 21.49 -31.11
N ARG A 74 50.20 20.73 -31.39
CA ARG A 74 50.22 19.64 -32.38
C ARG A 74 50.45 20.17 -33.78
N PHE A 75 49.82 21.28 -34.13
CA PHE A 75 50.00 21.93 -35.44
C PHE A 75 51.41 22.43 -35.62
N VAL A 76 51.94 23.18 -34.65
CA VAL A 76 53.32 23.71 -34.67
C VAL A 76 54.36 22.58 -34.76
N GLN A 77 54.14 21.51 -33.99
CA GLN A 77 55.02 20.34 -34.02
C GLN A 77 55.01 19.65 -35.39
N ALA A 78 53.81 19.44 -35.98
CA ALA A 78 53.69 18.88 -37.33
C ALA A 78 54.39 19.71 -38.37
N LEU A 79 54.26 21.05 -38.30
CA LEU A 79 54.92 21.97 -39.18
C LEU A 79 56.48 21.96 -39.02
N ARG A 80 56.96 21.99 -37.77
CA ARG A 80 58.41 21.86 -37.49
C ARG A 80 59.00 20.56 -38.02
N ASN A 81 58.23 19.44 -37.88
CA ASN A 81 58.69 18.13 -38.36
C ASN A 81 58.93 18.15 -39.90
N VAL A 82 57.98 18.72 -40.66
CA VAL A 82 58.09 18.76 -42.12
C VAL A 82 59.10 19.82 -42.61
N MET A 83 59.36 20.84 -41.79
CA MET A 83 60.38 21.85 -42.08
C MET A 83 61.81 21.35 -41.83
N ASN A 84 62.00 20.31 -41.01
CA ASN A 84 63.28 19.70 -40.73
C ASN A 84 63.83 19.07 -42.01
N PRO A 85 65.12 19.32 -42.43
CA PRO A 85 65.72 18.71 -43.62
C PRO A 85 65.64 17.20 -43.69
N ALA A 86 65.69 16.51 -42.54
CA ALA A 86 65.52 15.05 -42.42
C ALA A 86 64.09 14.65 -42.09
N GLY A 87 63.12 15.57 -42.11
CA GLY A 87 61.71 15.32 -41.72
C GLY A 87 60.90 14.65 -42.82
N PRO A 88 59.65 14.32 -42.52
CA PRO A 88 58.73 13.70 -43.48
C PRO A 88 58.45 14.63 -44.67
N GLU A 89 58.24 14.06 -45.83
CA GLU A 89 57.83 14.81 -47.03
C GLU A 89 56.32 15.15 -47.03
N LEU A 90 55.52 14.57 -46.12
CA LEU A 90 54.08 14.75 -46.06
C LEU A 90 53.68 15.45 -44.77
N LEU A 91 53.03 16.58 -44.88
CA LEU A 91 52.26 17.19 -43.82
C LEU A 91 50.84 16.58 -43.81
N ALA A 92 50.36 16.08 -42.67
CA ALA A 92 48.99 15.60 -42.52
C ALA A 92 48.51 15.90 -41.10
N ILE A 93 47.48 16.75 -40.98
CA ILE A 93 46.94 17.14 -39.68
C ILE A 93 45.45 17.49 -39.77
N ASP A 94 44.69 17.05 -38.77
CA ASP A 94 43.33 17.51 -38.53
C ASP A 94 43.37 18.56 -37.43
N CYS A 95 42.89 19.75 -37.69
CA CYS A 95 42.85 20.84 -36.71
C CYS A 95 41.66 21.78 -36.93
N ARG A 96 41.32 22.51 -35.89
CA ARG A 96 40.28 23.54 -35.95
C ARG A 96 40.90 24.86 -36.35
N LEU A 97 40.39 25.44 -37.42
CA LEU A 97 40.75 26.77 -37.86
C LEU A 97 39.61 27.76 -37.62
N ARG A 98 39.94 28.99 -37.30
CA ARG A 98 39.01 30.09 -37.10
C ARG A 98 38.55 30.63 -38.45
N THR A 99 37.23 30.69 -38.67
CA THR A 99 36.65 31.31 -39.86
C THR A 99 36.54 32.83 -39.70
N GLY A 100 36.34 33.55 -40.82
CA GLY A 100 36.08 34.98 -40.81
C GLY A 100 34.88 35.41 -39.97
N GLY A 101 33.89 34.54 -39.83
CA GLY A 101 32.76 34.70 -38.93
C GLY A 101 33.05 34.43 -37.45
N GLY A 102 34.29 34.05 -37.11
CA GLY A 102 34.73 33.80 -35.73
C GLY A 102 34.46 32.38 -35.18
N PHE A 103 33.90 31.49 -35.99
CA PHE A 103 33.61 30.10 -35.62
C PHE A 103 34.79 29.18 -35.86
N TRP A 104 34.83 28.04 -35.16
CA TRP A 104 35.84 27.02 -35.36
C TRP A 104 35.36 25.97 -36.34
N ARG A 105 36.16 25.69 -37.40
CA ARG A 105 35.87 24.68 -38.43
C ARG A 105 36.96 23.62 -38.44
N TRP A 106 36.58 22.36 -38.41
CA TRP A 106 37.53 21.26 -38.52
C TRP A 106 37.99 21.08 -39.96
N LEU A 107 39.26 21.26 -40.19
CA LEU A 107 39.89 21.06 -41.48
C LEU A 107 40.97 19.99 -41.38
N ARG A 108 41.01 19.12 -42.36
CA ARG A 108 42.15 18.24 -42.61
C ARG A 108 43.06 18.92 -43.58
N ILE A 109 44.33 19.16 -43.18
CA ILE A 109 45.36 19.80 -43.96
C ILE A 109 46.35 18.72 -44.38
N ARG A 110 46.61 18.61 -45.67
CA ARG A 110 47.64 17.75 -46.25
C ARG A 110 48.54 18.58 -47.15
N GLY A 111 49.83 18.27 -47.17
CA GLY A 111 50.74 18.96 -48.04
C GLY A 111 51.98 18.14 -48.29
N THR A 112 52.55 18.28 -49.50
CA THR A 112 53.81 17.67 -49.88
C THR A 112 54.89 18.76 -49.86
N VAL A 113 56.01 18.42 -49.25
CA VAL A 113 57.15 19.32 -49.10
C VAL A 113 58.10 19.16 -50.33
N VAL A 114 58.35 20.24 -50.99
CA VAL A 114 59.43 20.33 -52.04
C VAL A 114 60.65 20.90 -51.35
N ARG A 115 61.78 20.20 -51.50
CA ARG A 115 63.03 20.57 -50.84
C ARG A 115 64.08 21.07 -51.88
N CYS A 116 64.90 22.03 -51.47
CA CYS A 116 66.05 22.42 -52.22
C CYS A 116 67.21 21.38 -52.18
N ARG A 117 68.25 21.56 -52.90
CA ARG A 117 69.43 20.64 -52.97
C ARG A 117 70.14 20.48 -51.62
N GLU A 118 69.93 21.39 -50.69
CA GLU A 118 70.52 21.39 -49.35
C GLU A 118 69.59 20.72 -48.34
N GLY A 119 68.41 20.20 -48.78
CA GLY A 119 67.44 19.51 -47.96
C GLY A 119 66.41 20.38 -47.24
N GLU A 120 66.54 21.70 -47.32
CA GLU A 120 65.62 22.65 -46.73
C GLU A 120 64.28 22.67 -47.49
N ALA A 121 63.17 22.84 -46.73
CA ALA A 121 61.84 22.99 -47.31
C ALA A 121 61.75 24.33 -48.07
N GLU A 122 61.56 24.30 -49.38
CA GLU A 122 61.44 25.48 -50.23
C GLU A 122 59.99 25.85 -50.51
N ARG A 123 59.17 24.85 -50.70
CA ARG A 123 57.75 25.01 -51.02
C ARG A 123 56.91 23.85 -50.38
N ILE A 124 55.78 24.16 -49.89
CA ILE A 124 54.80 23.15 -49.42
C ILE A 124 53.48 23.44 -50.13
N ALA A 125 52.98 22.46 -50.85
CA ALA A 125 51.70 22.56 -51.55
C ALA A 125 50.81 21.40 -51.24
N GLY A 126 49.52 21.66 -51.15
CA GLY A 126 48.59 20.57 -50.70
C GLY A 126 47.11 20.91 -50.80
N SER A 127 46.38 20.19 -50.06
CA SER A 127 44.91 20.30 -50.01
C SER A 127 44.38 20.49 -48.59
N MET A 128 43.20 21.08 -48.50
CA MET A 128 42.38 21.15 -47.30
C MET A 128 40.97 20.66 -47.60
N ILE A 129 40.41 19.90 -46.67
CA ILE A 129 39.02 19.42 -46.73
C ILE A 129 38.32 19.69 -45.42
N ASP A 130 37.06 20.15 -45.52
CA ASP A 130 36.20 20.31 -44.34
C ASP A 130 35.75 18.93 -43.83
N ILE A 131 36.11 18.63 -42.61
CA ILE A 131 35.76 17.40 -41.92
C ILE A 131 34.83 17.63 -40.73
N SER A 132 34.19 18.81 -40.64
CA SER A 132 33.36 19.20 -39.52
C SER A 132 32.16 18.24 -39.31
N LEU A 133 31.45 17.91 -40.41
CA LEU A 133 30.33 16.95 -40.34
C LEU A 133 30.76 15.58 -39.84
N ARG A 134 31.93 15.08 -40.28
CA ARG A 134 32.47 13.82 -39.82
C ARG A 134 32.82 13.87 -38.33
N LYS A 135 33.49 14.93 -37.90
CA LYS A 135 33.85 15.12 -36.49
C LYS A 135 32.63 15.28 -35.59
N GLN A 136 31.58 15.95 -36.05
CA GLN A 136 30.30 16.06 -35.34
C GLN A 136 29.63 14.69 -35.20
N ALA A 137 29.56 13.90 -36.28
CA ALA A 137 28.98 12.55 -36.23
C ALA A 137 29.79 11.62 -35.30
N GLU A 138 31.14 11.66 -35.36
CA GLU A 138 32.01 10.91 -34.46
C GLU A 138 31.74 11.28 -32.99
N ALA A 139 31.68 12.58 -32.67
CA ALA A 139 31.40 13.08 -31.32
C ALA A 139 29.97 12.71 -30.83
N GLN A 140 28.98 12.78 -31.73
CA GLN A 140 27.60 12.41 -31.39
C GLN A 140 27.48 10.90 -31.06
N ILE A 141 28.13 10.04 -31.87
CA ILE A 141 28.14 8.59 -31.60
C ILE A 141 28.82 8.29 -30.26
N GLU A 142 29.92 8.96 -29.95
CA GLU A 142 30.63 8.78 -28.68
C GLU A 142 29.78 9.24 -27.50
N GLU A 143 29.11 10.39 -27.64
CA GLU A 143 28.17 10.91 -26.63
C GLU A 143 26.99 9.97 -26.40
N GLU A 144 26.35 9.49 -27.48
CA GLU A 144 25.23 8.51 -27.38
C GLU A 144 25.69 7.21 -26.70
N ARG A 145 26.88 6.70 -27.06
CA ARG A 145 27.46 5.51 -26.41
C ARG A 145 27.73 5.76 -24.94
N HIS A 146 28.23 6.92 -24.58
CA HIS A 146 28.48 7.30 -23.19
C HIS A 146 27.17 7.36 -22.40
N GLN A 147 26.14 8.02 -22.95
CA GLN A 147 24.81 8.11 -22.32
C GLN A 147 24.17 6.74 -22.11
N LEU A 148 24.19 5.88 -23.15
CA LEU A 148 23.67 4.52 -23.03
C LEU A 148 24.42 3.70 -21.96
N ARG A 149 25.75 3.84 -21.90
CA ARG A 149 26.54 3.15 -20.88
C ARG A 149 26.20 3.64 -19.49
N MET A 150 26.10 4.95 -19.29
CA MET A 150 25.71 5.52 -18.02
C MET A 150 24.32 5.01 -17.57
N LEU A 151 23.35 4.97 -18.47
CA LEU A 151 22.02 4.45 -18.15
C LEU A 151 22.09 3.00 -17.67
N ILE A 152 22.79 2.14 -18.41
CA ILE A 152 22.90 0.71 -18.08
C ILE A 152 23.64 0.49 -16.75
N ASP A 153 24.72 1.24 -16.50
CA ASP A 153 25.54 1.07 -15.29
C ASP A 153 24.86 1.62 -14.02
N HIS A 154 23.95 2.60 -14.14
CA HIS A 154 23.22 3.18 -12.99
C HIS A 154 21.84 2.55 -12.77
N MET A 155 21.38 1.65 -13.64
CA MET A 155 20.15 0.90 -13.38
C MET A 155 20.30 0.00 -12.14
N PRO A 156 19.29 -0.06 -11.24
CA PRO A 156 19.31 -0.97 -10.10
C PRO A 156 19.03 -2.43 -10.49
N LEU A 157 19.32 -2.79 -11.75
CA LEU A 157 19.08 -4.09 -12.34
C LEU A 157 20.40 -4.67 -12.83
N GLN A 158 20.56 -5.97 -12.73
CA GLN A 158 21.60 -6.69 -13.42
C GLN A 158 21.25 -6.74 -14.91
N VAL A 159 22.12 -6.21 -15.77
CA VAL A 159 21.97 -6.21 -17.24
C VAL A 159 23.12 -6.94 -17.85
N TYR A 160 22.85 -7.90 -18.72
CA TYR A 160 23.88 -8.70 -19.35
C TYR A 160 23.49 -9.10 -20.78
N PHE A 161 24.52 -9.35 -21.60
CA PHE A 161 24.43 -9.95 -22.94
C PHE A 161 25.31 -11.18 -22.97
N LYS A 162 24.81 -12.24 -23.60
CA LYS A 162 25.55 -13.49 -23.80
C LYS A 162 25.54 -13.89 -25.27
N ASP A 163 26.60 -14.56 -25.71
CA ASP A 163 26.72 -15.12 -27.05
C ASP A 163 25.91 -16.44 -27.22
N LEU A 164 26.05 -17.06 -28.38
CA LEU A 164 25.37 -18.35 -28.69
C LEU A 164 25.84 -19.53 -27.84
N GLU A 165 27.01 -19.42 -27.24
CA GLU A 165 27.58 -20.37 -26.31
C GLU A 165 27.30 -20.04 -24.84
N SER A 166 26.37 -19.10 -24.57
CA SER A 166 26.00 -18.62 -23.22
C SER A 166 27.17 -17.98 -22.44
N ARG A 167 28.16 -17.40 -23.14
CA ARG A 167 29.24 -16.63 -22.51
C ARG A 167 28.86 -15.18 -22.40
N PHE A 168 29.18 -14.54 -21.29
CA PHE A 168 28.99 -13.11 -21.12
C PHE A 168 29.81 -12.32 -22.15
N VAL A 169 29.15 -11.45 -22.91
CA VAL A 169 29.75 -10.51 -23.87
C VAL A 169 29.78 -9.11 -23.30
N LEU A 170 28.74 -8.76 -22.55
CA LEU A 170 28.60 -7.45 -21.89
C LEU A 170 27.84 -7.63 -20.59
N ALA A 171 28.23 -6.91 -19.58
CA ALA A 171 27.48 -6.76 -18.35
C ALA A 171 27.61 -5.33 -17.84
N ASN A 172 26.66 -4.88 -17.00
CA ASN A 172 26.76 -3.62 -16.29
C ASN A 172 27.46 -3.78 -14.93
N GLN A 173 27.74 -2.66 -14.28
CA GLN A 173 28.41 -2.66 -12.97
C GLN A 173 27.56 -3.43 -11.93
N ARG A 174 26.23 -3.30 -11.96
CA ARG A 174 25.34 -4.00 -11.02
C ARG A 174 25.45 -5.53 -11.13
N MET A 175 25.64 -6.05 -12.35
CA MET A 175 25.86 -7.50 -12.56
C MET A 175 27.24 -7.92 -12.03
N ALA A 176 28.26 -7.10 -12.21
CA ALA A 176 29.59 -7.37 -11.66
C ALA A 176 29.57 -7.40 -10.13
N ASP A 177 28.96 -6.38 -9.51
CA ASP A 177 28.80 -6.31 -8.06
C ASP A 177 28.05 -7.54 -7.50
N TRP A 178 27.01 -7.99 -8.22
CA TRP A 178 26.22 -9.16 -7.87
C TRP A 178 27.05 -10.45 -7.88
N MET A 179 27.96 -10.56 -8.84
CA MET A 179 28.90 -11.68 -8.95
C MET A 179 30.15 -11.55 -8.05
N GLY A 180 30.23 -10.48 -7.25
CA GLY A 180 31.37 -10.22 -6.37
C GLY A 180 32.63 -9.76 -7.10
N LEU A 181 32.49 -9.18 -8.31
CA LEU A 181 33.60 -8.68 -9.15
C LEU A 181 33.70 -7.16 -9.08
N GLN A 182 34.90 -6.62 -9.31
CA GLN A 182 35.14 -5.18 -9.27
C GLN A 182 34.82 -4.48 -10.61
N ASP A 183 35.04 -5.19 -11.72
CA ASP A 183 34.89 -4.65 -13.07
C ASP A 183 34.02 -5.59 -13.93
N PRO A 184 32.98 -5.07 -14.61
CA PRO A 184 32.15 -5.85 -15.51
C PRO A 184 32.91 -6.60 -16.60
N ARG A 185 34.08 -6.08 -16.98
CA ARG A 185 34.95 -6.74 -17.97
C ARG A 185 35.48 -8.08 -17.54
N GLU A 186 35.53 -8.35 -16.25
CA GLU A 186 35.93 -9.64 -15.70
C GLU A 186 34.91 -10.76 -15.97
N LEU A 187 33.65 -10.40 -16.28
CA LEU A 187 32.61 -11.35 -16.69
C LEU A 187 32.77 -11.81 -18.14
N VAL A 188 33.36 -11.00 -19.00
CA VAL A 188 33.43 -11.28 -20.44
C VAL A 188 34.13 -12.62 -20.70
N GLY A 189 33.46 -13.48 -21.45
CA GLY A 189 33.92 -14.83 -21.79
C GLY A 189 33.66 -15.91 -20.74
N LYS A 190 33.16 -15.55 -19.54
CA LYS A 190 32.75 -16.51 -18.49
C LYS A 190 31.32 -17.00 -18.72
N HIS A 191 30.98 -18.10 -18.05
CA HIS A 191 29.65 -18.71 -18.05
C HIS A 191 29.01 -18.63 -16.66
N ASP A 192 27.69 -18.80 -16.57
CA ASP A 192 26.97 -18.93 -15.30
C ASP A 192 27.52 -20.05 -14.40
N ARG A 193 27.98 -21.16 -14.99
CA ARG A 193 28.61 -22.30 -14.26
C ARG A 193 29.85 -21.90 -13.45
N ASP A 194 30.47 -20.77 -13.78
CA ASP A 194 31.66 -20.30 -13.07
C ASP A 194 31.29 -19.61 -11.73
N PHE A 195 30.00 -19.33 -11.52
CA PHE A 195 29.49 -18.60 -10.36
C PHE A 195 28.42 -19.37 -9.60
N PHE A 196 27.49 -20.00 -10.31
CA PHE A 196 26.31 -20.62 -9.74
C PHE A 196 26.46 -22.15 -9.59
N ALA A 197 25.66 -22.72 -8.69
CA ALA A 197 25.52 -24.16 -8.55
C ALA A 197 24.84 -24.78 -9.78
N ARG A 198 25.05 -26.10 -9.96
CA ARG A 198 24.63 -26.84 -11.16
C ARG A 198 23.14 -26.69 -11.47
N GLU A 199 22.30 -26.76 -10.45
CA GLU A 199 20.85 -26.62 -10.58
C GLU A 199 20.43 -25.33 -11.29
N HIS A 200 21.05 -24.20 -10.93
CA HIS A 200 20.72 -22.89 -11.49
C HIS A 200 21.26 -22.71 -12.91
N TRP A 201 22.56 -22.99 -13.13
CA TRP A 201 23.14 -22.73 -14.44
C TRP A 201 22.63 -23.67 -15.56
N GLU A 202 22.25 -24.93 -15.25
CA GLU A 202 21.61 -25.83 -16.23
C GLU A 202 20.24 -25.28 -16.65
N GLN A 203 19.45 -24.76 -15.70
CA GLN A 203 18.16 -24.16 -16.01
C GLN A 203 18.31 -22.85 -16.82
N ALA A 204 19.29 -22.01 -16.47
CA ALA A 204 19.57 -20.79 -17.18
C ALA A 204 19.99 -21.05 -18.64
N ALA A 205 20.86 -22.07 -18.87
CA ALA A 205 21.30 -22.48 -20.20
C ALA A 205 20.15 -23.05 -21.04
N ALA A 206 19.27 -23.86 -20.45
CA ALA A 206 18.09 -24.38 -21.14
C ALA A 206 17.11 -23.26 -21.57
N ASP A 207 16.91 -22.24 -20.74
CA ASP A 207 16.11 -21.07 -21.11
C ASP A 207 16.76 -20.30 -22.26
N GLU A 208 18.07 -20.08 -22.23
CA GLU A 208 18.82 -19.39 -23.28
C GLU A 208 18.77 -20.16 -24.60
N GLU A 209 18.99 -21.49 -24.59
CA GLU A 209 18.88 -22.34 -25.77
C GLU A 209 17.48 -22.27 -26.39
N ARG A 210 16.43 -22.31 -25.55
CA ARG A 210 15.05 -22.17 -26.01
C ARG A 210 14.80 -20.82 -26.66
N ILE A 211 15.26 -19.72 -26.03
CA ILE A 211 15.10 -18.36 -26.55
C ILE A 211 15.82 -18.22 -27.91
N ILE A 212 17.04 -18.75 -28.03
CA ILE A 212 17.80 -18.74 -29.29
C ILE A 212 17.07 -19.50 -30.39
N GLY A 213 16.48 -20.68 -30.06
CA GLY A 213 15.79 -21.53 -31.01
C GLY A 213 14.41 -21.05 -31.44
N THR A 214 13.66 -20.44 -30.53
CA THR A 214 12.26 -20.03 -30.77
C THR A 214 12.06 -18.54 -30.99
N LEU A 215 13.02 -17.70 -30.59
CA LEU A 215 12.92 -16.23 -30.49
C LEU A 215 11.83 -15.74 -29.51
N GLU A 216 11.28 -16.63 -28.70
CA GLU A 216 10.29 -16.26 -27.69
C GLU A 216 10.99 -15.83 -26.41
N PRO A 217 10.70 -14.63 -25.88
CA PRO A 217 11.32 -14.15 -24.65
C PRO A 217 10.77 -14.88 -23.42
N VAL A 218 11.58 -14.94 -22.37
CA VAL A 218 11.13 -15.25 -21.01
C VAL A 218 10.96 -13.92 -20.27
N SER A 219 9.79 -13.68 -19.71
CA SER A 219 9.51 -12.40 -19.03
C SER A 219 8.98 -12.63 -17.62
N GLY A 220 9.56 -11.91 -16.65
CA GLY A 220 9.10 -11.90 -15.27
C GLY A 220 9.18 -13.26 -14.56
N LYS A 221 10.17 -14.09 -14.89
CA LYS A 221 10.37 -15.39 -14.23
C LYS A 221 11.05 -15.18 -12.88
N LEU A 222 10.42 -15.68 -11.82
CA LEU A 222 11.05 -15.73 -10.50
C LEU A 222 12.01 -16.92 -10.46
N GLU A 223 13.29 -16.67 -10.28
CA GLU A 223 14.33 -17.69 -10.24
C GLU A 223 15.03 -17.67 -8.87
N ARG A 224 15.28 -18.87 -8.33
CA ARG A 224 16.16 -19.05 -7.18
C ARG A 224 17.56 -19.25 -7.68
N GLU A 225 18.45 -18.37 -7.33
CA GLU A 225 19.87 -18.52 -7.63
C GLU A 225 20.56 -19.26 -6.49
N ALA A 226 20.99 -20.48 -6.77
CA ALA A 226 21.80 -21.26 -5.86
C ALA A 226 23.29 -20.96 -6.14
N TRP A 227 23.97 -20.37 -5.18
CA TRP A 227 25.38 -20.01 -5.29
C TRP A 227 26.30 -21.18 -4.90
N SER A 228 27.46 -21.28 -5.51
CA SER A 228 28.43 -22.33 -5.19
C SER A 228 29.06 -22.20 -3.80
N GLY A 229 28.85 -21.12 -3.08
CA GLY A 229 29.45 -20.87 -1.78
C GLY A 229 28.77 -19.74 -0.97
N GLY A 230 27.48 -19.56 -1.10
CA GLY A 230 26.72 -18.51 -0.40
C GLY A 230 25.28 -18.91 -0.14
N ASP A 231 24.52 -17.96 0.44
CA ASP A 231 23.09 -18.10 0.63
C ASP A 231 22.37 -17.95 -0.71
N ASP A 232 21.26 -18.67 -0.86
CA ASP A 232 20.40 -18.53 -2.03
C ASP A 232 19.79 -17.14 -2.12
N THR A 233 19.74 -16.63 -3.35
CA THR A 233 19.06 -15.38 -3.69
C THR A 233 17.87 -15.62 -4.61
N TRP A 234 16.99 -14.64 -4.69
CA TRP A 234 15.83 -14.67 -5.57
C TRP A 234 15.88 -13.49 -6.51
N VAL A 235 15.82 -13.78 -7.81
CA VAL A 235 15.79 -12.77 -8.85
C VAL A 235 14.54 -12.86 -9.68
N LEU A 236 14.01 -11.71 -10.07
CA LEU A 236 12.98 -11.60 -11.09
C LEU A 236 13.67 -11.33 -12.43
N THR A 237 13.71 -12.31 -13.29
CA THR A 237 14.50 -12.29 -14.53
C THR A 237 13.61 -12.20 -15.76
N SER A 238 14.06 -11.40 -16.74
CA SER A 238 13.53 -11.40 -18.10
C SER A 238 14.69 -11.55 -19.08
N LYS A 239 14.56 -12.52 -20.00
CA LYS A 239 15.57 -12.85 -21.00
C LYS A 239 14.97 -12.72 -22.40
N PHE A 240 15.70 -12.11 -23.31
CA PHE A 240 15.27 -11.77 -24.67
C PHE A 240 16.28 -12.26 -25.69
N PRO A 241 15.85 -12.57 -26.94
CA PRO A 241 16.78 -12.86 -28.01
C PRO A 241 17.56 -11.60 -28.41
N TRP A 242 18.87 -11.72 -28.54
CA TRP A 242 19.72 -10.68 -29.07
C TRP A 242 19.92 -10.92 -30.57
N VAL A 243 19.35 -10.03 -31.39
CA VAL A 243 19.40 -10.13 -32.84
C VAL A 243 20.16 -8.94 -33.46
N ASP A 244 20.87 -9.18 -34.55
CA ASP A 244 21.52 -8.12 -35.31
C ASP A 244 20.52 -7.36 -36.23
N ARG A 245 20.98 -6.29 -36.88
CA ARG A 245 20.15 -5.48 -37.78
C ARG A 245 19.59 -6.25 -39.00
N LYS A 246 20.12 -7.43 -39.30
CA LYS A 246 19.68 -8.30 -40.41
C LYS A 246 18.76 -9.42 -39.94
N GLY A 247 18.45 -9.46 -38.63
CA GLY A 247 17.62 -10.52 -38.00
C GLY A 247 18.41 -11.77 -37.63
N GLY A 248 19.74 -11.76 -37.74
CA GLY A 248 20.57 -12.87 -37.30
C GLY A 248 20.71 -12.91 -35.76
N VAL A 249 20.49 -14.09 -35.18
CA VAL A 249 20.63 -14.30 -33.73
C VAL A 249 22.10 -14.23 -33.35
N ARG A 250 22.41 -13.41 -32.34
CA ARG A 250 23.76 -13.21 -31.78
C ARG A 250 23.89 -13.83 -30.40
N GLY A 251 22.78 -14.16 -29.76
CA GLY A 251 22.74 -14.71 -28.43
C GLY A 251 21.48 -14.26 -27.67
N THR A 252 21.63 -13.97 -26.40
CA THR A 252 20.56 -13.50 -25.52
C THR A 252 20.99 -12.23 -24.78
N PHE A 253 20.03 -11.44 -24.33
CA PHE A 253 20.27 -10.45 -23.28
C PHE A 253 19.22 -10.57 -22.19
N GLY A 254 19.61 -10.26 -20.98
CA GLY A 254 18.74 -10.38 -19.84
C GLY A 254 18.84 -9.19 -18.90
N VAL A 255 17.75 -9.01 -18.16
CA VAL A 255 17.66 -8.10 -17.03
C VAL A 255 17.12 -8.87 -15.84
N SER A 256 17.76 -8.71 -14.67
CA SER A 256 17.34 -9.35 -13.44
C SER A 256 17.29 -8.32 -12.30
N SER A 257 16.33 -8.50 -11.41
CA SER A 257 16.17 -7.68 -10.20
C SER A 257 16.26 -8.58 -8.98
N ASP A 258 17.07 -8.21 -8.01
CA ASP A 258 17.09 -8.87 -6.71
C ASP A 258 15.76 -8.62 -6.00
N VAL A 259 15.07 -9.70 -5.68
CA VAL A 259 13.81 -9.71 -4.94
C VAL A 259 13.88 -10.60 -3.69
N THR A 260 15.09 -10.90 -3.25
CA THR A 260 15.34 -11.81 -2.12
C THR A 260 14.63 -11.37 -0.85
N ASP A 261 14.76 -10.09 -0.48
CA ASP A 261 14.12 -9.55 0.71
C ASP A 261 12.59 -9.53 0.58
N LEU A 262 12.08 -9.26 -0.62
CA LEU A 262 10.65 -9.28 -0.90
C LEU A 262 10.08 -10.70 -0.74
N VAL A 263 10.75 -11.71 -1.29
CA VAL A 263 10.33 -13.12 -1.17
C VAL A 263 10.40 -13.61 0.29
N LYS A 264 11.44 -13.22 1.03
CA LYS A 264 11.55 -13.53 2.47
C LYS A 264 10.41 -12.90 3.26
N ALA A 265 10.19 -11.59 3.10
CA ALA A 265 9.11 -10.87 3.78
C ALA A 265 7.72 -11.44 3.45
N GLN A 266 7.47 -11.81 2.19
CA GLN A 266 6.21 -12.42 1.79
C GLN A 266 6.00 -13.79 2.44
N ARG A 267 7.03 -14.62 2.55
CA ARG A 267 6.95 -15.93 3.23
C ARG A 267 6.68 -15.78 4.71
N GLU A 268 7.35 -14.84 5.38
CA GLU A 268 7.12 -14.53 6.79
C GLU A 268 5.70 -14.01 7.03
N ALA A 269 5.21 -13.11 6.19
CA ALA A 269 3.83 -12.59 6.27
C ALA A 269 2.80 -13.72 6.08
N THR A 270 3.04 -14.63 5.13
CA THR A 270 2.14 -15.77 4.89
C THR A 270 2.13 -16.74 6.09
N ALA A 271 3.28 -17.03 6.66
CA ALA A 271 3.39 -17.90 7.84
C ALA A 271 2.69 -17.27 9.05
N LEU A 272 2.88 -15.97 9.30
CA LEU A 272 2.23 -15.24 10.38
C LEU A 272 0.71 -15.16 10.19
N ALA A 273 0.24 -14.95 8.95
CA ALA A 273 -1.20 -14.95 8.65
C ALA A 273 -1.84 -16.31 8.94
N ALA A 274 -1.17 -17.41 8.59
CA ALA A 274 -1.64 -18.76 8.90
C ALA A 274 -1.69 -19.04 10.41
N GLU A 275 -0.68 -18.60 11.17
CA GLU A 275 -0.66 -18.72 12.62
C GLU A 275 -1.81 -17.92 13.27
N LEU A 276 -2.00 -16.66 12.82
CA LEU A 276 -3.10 -15.80 13.29
C LEU A 276 -4.48 -16.41 13.00
N GLN A 277 -4.65 -17.03 11.83
CA GLN A 277 -5.92 -17.68 11.48
C GLN A 277 -6.23 -18.82 12.43
N VAL A 278 -5.29 -19.74 12.68
CA VAL A 278 -5.48 -20.85 13.63
C VAL A 278 -5.81 -20.34 15.03
N ARG A 279 -5.16 -19.26 15.45
CA ARG A 279 -5.41 -18.66 16.76
C ARG A 279 -6.77 -18.01 16.86
N ASN A 280 -7.22 -17.33 15.81
CA ASN A 280 -8.56 -16.75 15.75
C ASN A 280 -9.66 -17.81 15.77
N GLU A 281 -9.50 -18.90 15.01
CA GLU A 281 -10.44 -20.03 15.02
C GLU A 281 -10.59 -20.62 16.45
N ALA A 282 -9.48 -20.81 17.17
CA ALA A 282 -9.50 -21.27 18.54
C ALA A 282 -10.21 -20.29 19.50
N TYR A 283 -9.98 -18.99 19.35
CA TYR A 283 -10.70 -17.97 20.13
C TYR A 283 -12.20 -17.93 19.82
N GLU A 284 -12.58 -18.09 18.56
CA GLU A 284 -14.00 -18.14 18.17
C GLU A 284 -14.71 -19.33 18.78
N GLU A 285 -14.06 -20.50 18.84
CA GLU A 285 -14.59 -21.69 19.51
C GLU A 285 -14.80 -21.47 21.03
N GLU A 286 -13.80 -20.85 21.71
CA GLU A 286 -13.92 -20.52 23.14
C GLU A 286 -15.06 -19.52 23.41
N LEU A 287 -15.20 -18.51 22.57
CA LEU A 287 -16.27 -17.52 22.65
C LEU A 287 -17.63 -18.15 22.39
N GLN A 288 -17.72 -19.06 21.44
CA GLN A 288 -18.97 -19.76 21.14
C GLN A 288 -19.42 -20.61 22.34
N LEU A 289 -18.52 -21.33 23.00
CA LEU A 289 -18.85 -22.09 24.21
C LEU A 289 -19.33 -21.15 25.33
N ALA A 290 -18.70 -20.01 25.52
CA ALA A 290 -19.12 -19.03 26.52
C ALA A 290 -20.54 -18.48 26.24
N ARG A 291 -20.89 -18.25 24.96
CA ARG A 291 -22.24 -17.86 24.52
C ARG A 291 -23.28 -18.93 24.84
N GLU A 292 -22.99 -20.19 24.57
CA GLU A 292 -23.88 -21.30 24.85
C GLU A 292 -24.16 -21.43 26.34
N ILE A 293 -23.13 -21.25 27.19
CA ILE A 293 -23.31 -21.24 28.66
C ILE A 293 -24.20 -20.07 29.07
N GLN A 294 -23.97 -18.85 28.54
CA GLN A 294 -24.77 -17.67 28.87
C GLN A 294 -26.24 -17.85 28.43
N GLN A 295 -26.48 -18.37 27.23
CA GLN A 295 -27.86 -18.66 26.75
C GLN A 295 -28.57 -19.71 27.60
N THR A 296 -27.87 -20.75 28.03
CA THR A 296 -28.42 -21.76 28.91
C THR A 296 -28.84 -21.17 30.27
N LEU A 297 -28.05 -20.20 30.76
CA LEU A 297 -28.40 -19.47 31.98
C LEU A 297 -29.55 -18.48 31.77
N ALA A 298 -29.81 -18.01 30.54
CA ALA A 298 -30.85 -17.04 30.20
C ALA A 298 -32.24 -17.69 29.97
N GLY A 299 -32.31 -18.97 29.67
CA GLY A 299 -33.54 -19.66 29.24
C GLY A 299 -34.31 -20.22 30.39
N SER A 300 -35.35 -19.52 30.87
CA SER A 300 -36.34 -20.09 31.77
C SER A 300 -37.74 -19.78 31.26
N ALA A 301 -38.59 -20.77 31.28
CA ALA A 301 -40.03 -20.54 31.12
C ALA A 301 -40.51 -19.57 32.22
N PHE A 302 -41.36 -18.63 31.86
CA PHE A 302 -41.95 -17.71 32.84
C PHE A 302 -42.72 -18.47 33.92
N PRO A 303 -42.57 -18.12 35.20
CA PRO A 303 -43.31 -18.76 36.27
C PRO A 303 -44.82 -18.43 36.18
N GLU A 304 -45.64 -19.36 36.64
CA GLU A 304 -47.06 -19.13 36.77
C GLU A 304 -47.36 -18.42 38.11
N ILE A 305 -47.73 -17.13 38.03
CA ILE A 305 -48.06 -16.31 39.20
C ILE A 305 -49.52 -15.93 39.12
N ALA A 306 -50.33 -16.49 40.04
CA ALA A 306 -51.76 -16.24 40.04
C ALA A 306 -52.37 -16.37 41.47
N ASN A 307 -53.42 -15.57 41.69
CA ASN A 307 -54.34 -15.82 42.78
C ASN A 307 -55.71 -16.12 42.17
N GLY A 308 -56.72 -16.52 42.97
CA GLY A 308 -58.03 -16.93 42.46
C GLY A 308 -58.79 -15.89 41.59
N SER A 309 -58.24 -14.63 41.40
CA SER A 309 -58.92 -13.54 40.68
C SER A 309 -58.09 -12.91 39.62
N ALA A 310 -56.77 -13.07 39.69
CA ALA A 310 -55.83 -12.44 38.76
C ALA A 310 -54.57 -13.29 38.52
N ALA A 311 -53.89 -13.08 37.41
CA ALA A 311 -52.59 -13.66 37.07
C ALA A 311 -51.64 -12.62 36.46
N LEU A 312 -50.36 -12.84 36.66
CA LEU A 312 -49.32 -12.09 35.93
C LEU A 312 -48.93 -12.85 34.66
N ARG A 313 -48.95 -12.17 33.52
CA ARG A 313 -48.44 -12.68 32.25
C ARG A 313 -47.17 -11.93 31.92
N PHE A 314 -46.22 -12.65 31.39
CA PHE A 314 -44.90 -12.12 31.01
C PHE A 314 -44.65 -12.31 29.52
N GLY A 315 -43.95 -11.37 28.90
CA GLY A 315 -43.47 -11.45 27.52
C GLY A 315 -42.14 -10.73 27.39
N SER A 316 -41.28 -11.15 26.51
CA SER A 316 -39.99 -10.51 26.30
C SER A 316 -39.57 -10.48 24.83
N ARG A 317 -38.77 -9.46 24.49
CA ARG A 317 -38.01 -9.39 23.24
C ARG A 317 -36.56 -9.08 23.59
N TYR A 318 -35.68 -9.90 23.09
CA TYR A 318 -34.26 -9.80 23.39
C TYR A 318 -33.43 -9.91 22.11
N LEU A 319 -32.67 -8.88 21.79
CA LEU A 319 -31.84 -8.73 20.58
C LEU A 319 -30.41 -8.42 20.97
N PRO A 320 -29.56 -9.42 21.19
CA PRO A 320 -28.15 -9.20 21.48
C PRO A 320 -27.38 -8.83 20.21
N ILE A 321 -26.49 -7.83 20.26
CA ILE A 321 -25.71 -7.37 19.12
C ILE A 321 -24.39 -8.14 18.98
N SER A 322 -23.68 -8.35 20.07
CA SER A 322 -22.31 -8.87 20.06
C SER A 322 -22.20 -10.37 20.38
N GLY A 323 -23.30 -11.08 20.43
CA GLY A 323 -23.35 -12.51 20.76
C GLY A 323 -23.05 -12.86 22.21
N MET A 324 -22.49 -11.95 23.01
CA MET A 324 -22.40 -12.00 24.48
C MET A 324 -22.95 -10.69 25.03
N ALA A 325 -24.11 -10.73 25.63
CA ALA A 325 -24.83 -9.55 26.03
C ALA A 325 -24.51 -9.10 27.46
N GLY A 326 -24.54 -7.79 27.66
CA GLY A 326 -24.53 -7.11 28.96
C GLY A 326 -25.92 -7.09 29.61
N ASP A 327 -26.93 -7.11 28.77
CA ASP A 327 -28.33 -7.06 29.19
C ASP A 327 -28.86 -8.41 29.68
N PHE A 328 -29.66 -8.38 30.72
CA PHE A 328 -30.45 -9.55 31.11
C PHE A 328 -31.68 -9.16 31.94
N PHE A 329 -32.63 -10.04 31.99
CA PHE A 329 -33.77 -9.96 32.94
C PHE A 329 -33.91 -11.27 33.71
N GLU A 330 -34.62 -11.18 34.83
CA GLU A 330 -34.97 -12.33 35.67
C GLU A 330 -36.34 -12.14 36.26
N ILE A 331 -37.15 -13.21 36.27
CA ILE A 331 -38.42 -13.24 36.97
C ILE A 331 -38.32 -14.21 38.13
N ILE A 332 -38.48 -13.69 39.34
CA ILE A 332 -38.29 -14.40 40.59
C ILE A 332 -39.66 -14.70 41.17
N GLU A 333 -40.03 -15.98 41.22
CA GLU A 333 -41.19 -16.42 42.01
C GLU A 333 -40.86 -16.24 43.51
N ILE A 334 -41.56 -15.32 44.17
CA ILE A 334 -41.42 -15.05 45.60
C ILE A 334 -42.45 -15.88 46.38
N SER A 335 -43.67 -15.91 45.88
CA SER A 335 -44.80 -16.78 46.35
C SER A 335 -45.70 -17.07 45.15
N PRO A 336 -46.70 -17.98 45.28
CA PRO A 336 -47.62 -18.28 44.19
C PRO A 336 -48.38 -17.06 43.63
N ASP A 337 -48.48 -15.97 44.37
CA ASP A 337 -49.19 -14.74 44.02
C ASP A 337 -48.31 -13.52 44.01
N THR A 338 -46.98 -13.68 44.15
CA THR A 338 -46.03 -12.57 44.19
C THR A 338 -44.81 -12.88 43.33
N ALA A 339 -44.50 -11.99 42.40
CA ALA A 339 -43.31 -12.04 41.56
C ALA A 339 -42.42 -10.84 41.70
N GLY A 340 -41.10 -11.09 41.73
CA GLY A 340 -40.07 -10.10 41.49
C GLY A 340 -39.66 -10.06 40.02
N VAL A 341 -39.51 -8.90 39.42
CA VAL A 341 -39.14 -8.69 38.02
C VAL A 341 -37.92 -7.76 37.98
N LEU A 342 -36.82 -8.30 37.54
CA LEU A 342 -35.55 -7.57 37.38
C LEU A 342 -35.25 -7.39 35.89
N ILE A 343 -34.84 -6.20 35.52
CA ILE A 343 -34.07 -5.92 34.27
C ILE A 343 -32.77 -5.26 34.66
N CYS A 344 -31.71 -5.62 33.97
CA CYS A 344 -30.38 -5.18 34.29
C CYS A 344 -29.57 -5.03 33.00
N ASP A 345 -28.78 -3.96 32.95
CA ASP A 345 -27.83 -3.71 31.91
C ASP A 345 -26.45 -3.48 32.53
N VAL A 346 -25.41 -4.16 32.01
CA VAL A 346 -24.03 -4.12 32.50
C VAL A 346 -23.21 -3.25 31.53
N MET A 347 -22.56 -2.25 32.05
CA MET A 347 -21.65 -1.34 31.30
C MET A 347 -20.79 -2.09 30.30
N GLY A 348 -20.91 -1.70 28.99
CA GLY A 348 -20.14 -2.21 27.89
C GLY A 348 -20.64 -3.56 27.36
N HIS A 349 -19.96 -4.11 26.37
CA HIS A 349 -20.37 -5.31 25.67
C HIS A 349 -19.25 -6.38 25.63
N GLY A 350 -19.62 -7.63 25.32
CA GLY A 350 -18.70 -8.73 25.13
C GLY A 350 -18.38 -9.50 26.42
N VAL A 351 -17.22 -10.16 26.45
CA VAL A 351 -16.83 -11.11 27.52
C VAL A 351 -16.87 -10.50 28.93
N ARG A 352 -16.45 -9.24 29.08
CA ARG A 352 -16.36 -8.59 30.40
C ARG A 352 -17.73 -8.34 30.99
N SER A 353 -18.67 -7.82 30.20
CA SER A 353 -20.07 -7.62 30.65
C SER A 353 -20.76 -8.95 30.92
N ALA A 354 -20.57 -9.96 30.08
CA ALA A 354 -21.09 -11.30 30.27
C ALA A 354 -20.62 -11.97 31.58
N LEU A 355 -19.37 -11.77 31.98
CA LEU A 355 -18.87 -12.24 33.28
C LEU A 355 -19.55 -11.54 34.45
N VAL A 356 -19.79 -10.23 34.34
CA VAL A 356 -20.54 -9.49 35.38
C VAL A 356 -22.00 -9.94 35.43
N VAL A 357 -22.64 -10.23 34.28
CA VAL A 357 -23.97 -10.85 34.25
C VAL A 357 -23.99 -12.19 35.01
N ALA A 358 -23.01 -13.07 34.77
CA ALA A 358 -22.91 -14.35 35.47
C ALA A 358 -22.71 -14.14 36.99
N MET A 359 -21.90 -13.17 37.41
CA MET A 359 -21.74 -12.81 38.82
C MET A 359 -23.04 -12.30 39.42
N LEU A 360 -23.77 -11.41 38.74
CA LEU A 360 -25.06 -10.91 39.19
C LEU A 360 -26.09 -12.05 39.34
N ARG A 361 -26.17 -12.97 38.38
CA ARG A 361 -27.06 -14.15 38.48
C ARG A 361 -26.72 -15.00 39.71
N GLY A 362 -25.45 -15.23 40.01
CA GLY A 362 -25.04 -15.90 41.24
C GLY A 362 -25.43 -15.13 42.51
N LEU A 363 -25.40 -13.81 42.48
CA LEU A 363 -25.83 -12.95 43.59
C LEU A 363 -27.36 -12.95 43.76
N LEU A 364 -28.14 -13.06 42.67
CA LEU A 364 -29.60 -13.16 42.71
C LEU A 364 -30.04 -14.32 43.58
N GLU A 365 -29.47 -15.51 43.38
CA GLU A 365 -29.79 -16.68 44.19
C GLU A 365 -29.53 -16.46 45.69
N LYS A 366 -28.42 -15.77 46.01
CA LYS A 366 -28.09 -15.45 47.40
C LYS A 366 -29.08 -14.43 48.02
N GLN A 367 -29.65 -13.54 47.20
CA GLN A 367 -30.53 -12.46 47.63
C GLN A 367 -32.03 -12.88 47.60
N ARG A 368 -32.42 -14.07 47.20
CA ARG A 368 -33.82 -14.54 47.14
C ARG A 368 -34.61 -14.24 48.40
N ARG A 369 -33.99 -14.32 49.60
CA ARG A 369 -34.66 -14.03 50.87
C ARG A 369 -35.12 -12.57 51.03
N SER A 370 -34.45 -11.64 50.35
CA SER A 370 -34.80 -10.20 50.36
C SER A 370 -35.64 -9.80 49.15
N ALA A 371 -35.97 -10.73 48.26
CA ALA A 371 -36.63 -10.44 46.99
C ALA A 371 -38.00 -9.72 47.15
N ALA A 372 -38.70 -9.91 48.28
CA ALA A 372 -39.95 -9.22 48.57
C ALA A 372 -39.78 -7.70 48.83
N ASP A 373 -38.58 -7.20 49.14
CA ASP A 373 -38.31 -5.78 49.38
C ASP A 373 -37.37 -5.26 48.29
N PRO A 374 -37.85 -4.46 47.31
CA PRO A 374 -37.01 -3.98 46.18
C PRO A 374 -35.76 -3.22 46.62
N ALA A 375 -35.85 -2.37 47.63
CA ALA A 375 -34.73 -1.61 48.13
C ALA A 375 -33.66 -2.49 48.79
N ALA A 376 -34.07 -3.41 49.65
CA ALA A 376 -33.18 -4.35 50.31
C ALA A 376 -32.50 -5.31 49.31
N PHE A 377 -33.25 -5.74 48.30
CA PHE A 377 -32.75 -6.60 47.23
C PHE A 377 -31.63 -5.93 46.41
N LEU A 378 -31.86 -4.71 45.91
CA LEU A 378 -30.83 -3.95 45.18
C LEU A 378 -29.62 -3.60 46.06
N ARG A 379 -29.83 -3.24 47.35
CA ARG A 379 -28.69 -3.04 48.29
C ARG A 379 -27.87 -4.31 48.45
N GLY A 380 -28.52 -5.46 48.53
CA GLY A 380 -27.82 -6.75 48.62
C GLY A 380 -27.00 -7.09 47.39
N LEU A 381 -27.59 -6.89 46.20
CA LEU A 381 -26.89 -7.06 44.92
C LEU A 381 -25.68 -6.09 44.79
N ASN A 382 -25.88 -4.80 45.09
CA ASN A 382 -24.81 -3.79 45.07
C ASN A 382 -23.68 -4.16 46.00
N SER A 383 -23.94 -4.55 47.25
CA SER A 383 -22.90 -4.93 48.20
C SER A 383 -22.12 -6.17 47.75
N GLY A 384 -22.82 -7.16 47.18
CA GLY A 384 -22.20 -8.34 46.62
C GLY A 384 -21.31 -8.04 45.41
N LEU A 385 -21.83 -7.27 44.47
CA LEU A 385 -21.10 -6.88 43.25
C LEU A 385 -19.85 -6.02 43.57
N ASN A 386 -19.98 -4.98 44.42
CA ASN A 386 -18.86 -4.19 44.88
C ASN A 386 -17.74 -5.06 45.49
N SER A 387 -18.12 -6.01 46.37
CA SER A 387 -17.14 -6.90 47.02
C SER A 387 -16.39 -7.80 46.01
N ILE A 388 -17.01 -8.14 44.89
CA ILE A 388 -16.36 -8.95 43.82
C ILE A 388 -15.45 -8.04 42.97
N LEU A 389 -15.98 -6.88 42.53
CA LEU A 389 -15.26 -5.95 41.67
C LEU A 389 -14.02 -5.36 42.35
N ASP A 390 -14.13 -5.01 43.64
CA ASP A 390 -12.98 -4.53 44.44
C ASP A 390 -11.85 -5.54 44.49
N ARG A 391 -12.15 -6.82 44.67
CA ARG A 391 -11.15 -7.90 44.67
C ARG A 391 -10.51 -8.11 43.31
N ALA A 392 -11.28 -7.90 42.24
CA ALA A 392 -10.83 -8.06 40.87
C ALA A 392 -10.04 -6.83 40.37
N GLY A 393 -10.05 -5.71 41.09
CA GLY A 393 -9.51 -4.42 40.65
C GLY A 393 -10.21 -3.89 39.38
N ALA A 394 -11.47 -4.26 39.17
CA ALA A 394 -12.21 -3.93 37.97
C ALA A 394 -13.19 -2.78 38.22
N THR A 395 -13.13 -1.76 37.36
CA THR A 395 -14.08 -0.63 37.39
C THR A 395 -15.21 -0.94 36.41
N MET A 396 -16.25 -1.59 36.91
CA MET A 396 -17.46 -1.92 36.16
C MET A 396 -18.70 -1.66 37.03
N PHE A 397 -19.85 -1.43 36.40
CA PHE A 397 -21.12 -1.24 37.08
C PHE A 397 -22.25 -1.80 36.22
N ALA A 398 -23.40 -1.93 36.83
CA ALA A 398 -24.63 -2.32 36.14
C ALA A 398 -25.76 -1.39 36.53
N THR A 399 -26.64 -1.09 35.59
CA THR A 399 -27.92 -0.46 35.90
C THR A 399 -28.98 -1.52 36.13
N ALA A 400 -29.95 -1.29 37.02
CA ALA A 400 -31.01 -2.24 37.31
C ALA A 400 -32.32 -1.56 37.68
N PHE A 401 -33.43 -2.13 37.23
CA PHE A 401 -34.77 -1.83 37.74
C PHE A 401 -35.38 -3.12 38.29
N TYR A 402 -35.86 -3.06 39.53
CA TYR A 402 -36.48 -4.20 40.16
C TYR A 402 -37.88 -3.87 40.70
N ALA A 403 -38.87 -4.64 40.30
CA ALA A 403 -40.26 -4.48 40.72
C ALA A 403 -40.77 -5.77 41.37
N VAL A 404 -41.61 -5.61 42.38
CA VAL A 404 -42.33 -6.70 43.05
C VAL A 404 -43.82 -6.48 42.88
N ALA A 405 -44.46 -7.36 42.13
CA ALA A 405 -45.91 -7.39 41.94
C ALA A 405 -46.55 -8.39 42.89
N ASP A 406 -47.38 -7.93 43.80
CA ASP A 406 -48.07 -8.69 44.80
C ASP A 406 -49.58 -8.69 44.50
N LEU A 407 -50.09 -9.81 43.98
CA LEU A 407 -51.53 -9.99 43.65
C LEU A 407 -52.41 -10.05 44.88
N GLY A 408 -51.88 -10.53 46.01
CA GLY A 408 -52.62 -10.63 47.28
C GLY A 408 -52.83 -9.26 47.92
N ALA A 409 -51.77 -8.44 47.98
CA ALA A 409 -51.82 -7.07 48.46
C ALA A 409 -52.39 -6.09 47.42
N GLY A 410 -52.40 -6.45 46.14
CA GLY A 410 -52.78 -5.54 45.03
C GLY A 410 -51.82 -4.40 44.80
N THR A 411 -50.52 -4.58 45.12
CA THR A 411 -49.49 -3.52 45.05
C THR A 411 -48.34 -3.91 44.13
N LEU A 412 -47.76 -2.88 43.49
CA LEU A 412 -46.49 -2.97 42.78
C LEU A 412 -45.49 -2.06 43.52
N ARG A 413 -44.46 -2.68 44.12
CA ARG A 413 -43.35 -1.98 44.74
C ARG A 413 -42.12 -2.03 43.82
N TYR A 414 -41.34 -0.97 43.75
CA TYR A 414 -40.17 -0.93 42.85
C TYR A 414 -39.03 -0.11 43.44
N ALA A 415 -37.83 -0.39 42.96
CA ALA A 415 -36.65 0.41 43.19
C ALA A 415 -35.77 0.39 41.94
N CYS A 416 -34.96 1.47 41.75
CA CYS A 416 -34.16 1.68 40.56
C CYS A 416 -32.71 2.00 40.94
N ALA A 417 -31.77 1.33 40.31
CA ALA A 417 -30.32 1.53 40.42
C ALA A 417 -29.74 2.10 39.11
N GLY A 418 -29.94 3.39 38.87
CA GLY A 418 -29.40 4.09 37.69
C GLY A 418 -30.01 3.70 36.34
N HIS A 419 -30.97 2.78 36.31
CA HIS A 419 -31.59 2.24 35.09
C HIS A 419 -32.66 3.19 34.51
N PRO A 420 -33.02 3.11 33.22
CA PRO A 420 -34.21 3.75 32.70
C PRO A 420 -35.45 3.39 33.56
N GLY A 421 -36.35 4.34 33.70
CA GLY A 421 -37.59 4.07 34.45
C GLY A 421 -38.56 3.18 33.65
N ALA A 422 -39.32 2.34 34.35
CA ALA A 422 -40.31 1.48 33.70
C ALA A 422 -41.54 2.29 33.23
N VAL A 423 -42.17 1.86 32.14
CA VAL A 423 -43.42 2.46 31.62
C VAL A 423 -44.62 1.67 32.13
N ALA A 424 -45.47 2.34 32.91
CA ALA A 424 -46.72 1.77 33.38
C ALA A 424 -47.90 2.24 32.51
N CYS A 425 -48.66 1.29 31.97
CA CYS A 425 -49.84 1.53 31.16
C CYS A 425 -51.09 1.06 31.93
N GLY A 426 -51.93 1.98 32.34
CA GLY A 426 -53.12 1.68 33.12
C GLY A 426 -54.35 2.50 32.69
N PRO A 427 -55.47 2.36 33.43
CA PRO A 427 -56.70 3.06 33.10
C PRO A 427 -56.57 4.61 33.07
N SER A 428 -55.62 5.13 33.84
CA SER A 428 -55.35 6.58 33.91
C SER A 428 -54.40 7.09 32.82
N GLY A 429 -53.99 6.20 31.88
CA GLY A 429 -53.01 6.50 30.79
C GLY A 429 -51.67 5.86 31.02
N VAL A 430 -50.65 6.39 30.31
CA VAL A 430 -49.27 5.90 30.35
C VAL A 430 -48.41 6.87 31.18
N ARG A 431 -47.65 6.31 32.13
CA ARG A 431 -46.71 7.06 32.97
C ARG A 431 -45.43 6.31 33.21
N GLN A 432 -44.38 7.01 33.52
CA GLN A 432 -43.10 6.40 33.89
C GLN A 432 -42.98 6.24 35.40
N LEU A 433 -42.49 5.10 35.85
CA LEU A 433 -42.10 4.84 37.23
C LEU A 433 -40.59 5.07 37.39
N ALA A 434 -40.16 5.62 38.52
CA ALA A 434 -38.80 6.10 38.75
C ALA A 434 -38.32 7.07 37.65
N ALA A 435 -39.16 8.07 37.32
CA ALA A 435 -38.90 9.03 36.27
C ALA A 435 -37.84 10.06 36.65
N THR A 436 -37.74 10.41 37.92
CA THR A 436 -36.86 11.45 38.42
C THR A 436 -35.58 10.89 39.03
N ARG A 437 -34.53 11.70 39.03
CA ARG A 437 -33.22 11.34 39.62
C ARG A 437 -33.31 11.09 41.14
N GLN A 438 -34.27 11.69 41.79
CA GLN A 438 -34.51 11.53 43.25
C GLN A 438 -35.15 10.18 43.59
N GLU A 439 -35.82 9.56 42.63
CA GLU A 439 -36.44 8.23 42.74
C GLU A 439 -35.47 7.09 42.37
N LYS A 440 -34.21 7.39 41.98
CA LYS A 440 -33.20 6.42 41.60
C LYS A 440 -32.01 6.46 42.56
N GLY A 441 -31.48 5.31 42.88
CA GLY A 441 -30.13 5.17 43.44
C GLY A 441 -29.05 5.09 42.36
N PRO A 442 -27.76 5.13 42.70
CA PRO A 442 -26.66 4.92 41.77
C PRO A 442 -26.68 3.50 41.20
N GLY A 443 -26.03 3.31 40.02
CA GLY A 443 -25.83 1.97 39.45
C GLY A 443 -25.15 1.01 40.44
N LEU A 444 -25.45 -0.27 40.30
CA LEU A 444 -24.87 -1.35 41.10
C LEU A 444 -23.34 -1.41 40.84
N GLY A 445 -22.53 -1.47 41.88
CA GLY A 445 -21.09 -1.52 41.78
C GLY A 445 -20.40 -0.15 41.80
N LEU A 446 -21.14 0.99 41.67
CA LEU A 446 -20.56 2.33 41.69
C LEU A 446 -20.28 2.86 43.09
N VAL A 447 -21.21 2.61 44.05
CA VAL A 447 -21.11 3.15 45.39
C VAL A 447 -21.31 2.03 46.42
N PRO A 448 -20.32 1.71 47.25
CA PRO A 448 -20.37 0.54 48.16
C PRO A 448 -21.57 0.49 49.12
N LYS A 449 -22.01 1.66 49.60
CA LYS A 449 -23.14 1.79 50.55
C LYS A 449 -24.25 2.66 49.95
N ALA A 450 -24.69 2.29 48.75
CA ALA A 450 -25.79 2.98 48.09
C ALA A 450 -27.12 2.67 48.73
N ASP A 451 -28.02 3.66 48.73
CA ASP A 451 -29.42 3.51 49.06
C ASP A 451 -30.29 3.60 47.80
N TYR A 452 -31.37 2.82 47.78
CA TYR A 452 -32.28 2.72 46.65
C TYR A 452 -33.71 3.05 47.12
N PRO A 453 -34.20 4.28 46.80
CA PRO A 453 -35.57 4.65 47.16
C PRO A 453 -36.59 3.69 46.61
N ALA A 454 -37.54 3.26 47.46
CA ALA A 454 -38.64 2.40 47.03
C ALA A 454 -39.89 3.22 46.74
N GLY A 455 -40.48 2.96 45.56
CA GLY A 455 -41.80 3.46 45.17
C GLY A 455 -42.85 2.36 45.31
N GLU A 456 -44.13 2.78 45.52
CA GLU A 456 -45.28 1.86 45.57
C GLU A 456 -46.45 2.47 44.80
N VAL A 457 -47.15 1.59 44.03
CA VAL A 457 -48.35 1.96 43.28
C VAL A 457 -49.35 0.82 43.33
N ALA A 458 -50.65 1.08 43.22
CA ALA A 458 -51.65 0.05 43.12
C ALA A 458 -51.53 -0.71 41.78
N LEU A 459 -51.52 -2.05 41.78
CA LEU A 459 -51.50 -2.86 40.58
C LEU A 459 -52.66 -2.56 39.62
N ALA A 460 -53.82 -2.20 40.15
CA ALA A 460 -54.97 -1.79 39.36
C ALA A 460 -54.76 -0.52 38.54
N GLU A 461 -53.81 0.34 38.94
CA GLU A 461 -53.43 1.54 38.20
C GLU A 461 -52.37 1.29 37.15
N VAL A 462 -51.67 0.13 37.25
CA VAL A 462 -50.56 -0.20 36.33
C VAL A 462 -51.05 -0.98 35.13
N GLY A 463 -51.95 -1.97 35.33
CA GLY A 463 -52.44 -2.84 34.25
C GLY A 463 -51.33 -3.59 33.50
N ARG A 464 -50.41 -2.84 32.87
CA ARG A 464 -49.18 -3.37 32.23
C ARG A 464 -47.97 -2.56 32.63
N LEU A 465 -46.82 -3.25 32.72
CA LEU A 465 -45.52 -2.67 32.96
C LEU A 465 -44.57 -3.07 31.85
N LEU A 466 -43.91 -2.08 31.24
CA LEU A 466 -42.83 -2.29 30.27
C LEU A 466 -41.51 -1.89 30.91
N LEU A 467 -40.55 -2.80 30.90
CA LEU A 467 -39.17 -2.58 31.30
C LEU A 467 -38.29 -2.71 30.05
N PHE A 468 -37.26 -1.91 29.96
CA PHE A 468 -36.45 -1.86 28.76
C PHE A 468 -35.04 -1.34 29.08
N THR A 469 -34.04 -1.77 28.32
CA THR A 469 -32.67 -1.27 28.39
C THR A 469 -32.50 -0.05 27.52
N ASP A 470 -31.41 0.67 27.71
CA ASP A 470 -31.11 1.94 27.01
C ASP A 470 -30.91 1.76 25.51
N GLY A 471 -30.53 0.58 25.01
CA GLY A 471 -30.47 0.30 23.58
C GLY A 471 -31.73 0.63 22.78
N ILE A 472 -32.92 0.65 23.44
CA ILE A 472 -34.15 1.16 22.82
C ILE A 472 -34.17 2.70 22.75
N LEU A 473 -33.71 3.36 23.79
CA LEU A 473 -33.75 4.83 23.88
C LEU A 473 -32.68 5.50 23.04
N GLU A 474 -31.52 4.86 22.95
CA GLU A 474 -30.32 5.33 22.27
C GLU A 474 -30.30 4.98 20.77
N ALA A 475 -31.25 4.14 20.32
CA ALA A 475 -31.40 3.80 18.90
C ALA A 475 -31.53 5.08 18.04
N GLU A 476 -30.57 5.30 17.16
CA GLU A 476 -30.49 6.53 16.36
C GLU A 476 -31.11 6.38 14.97
N ASN A 477 -31.69 7.47 14.46
CA ASN A 477 -32.13 7.58 13.08
C ASN A 477 -30.98 7.99 12.15
N GLU A 478 -31.22 8.08 10.83
CA GLU A 478 -30.23 8.51 9.83
C GLU A 478 -29.61 9.90 10.08
N LEU A 479 -30.24 10.71 10.93
CA LEU A 479 -29.76 12.05 11.31
C LEU A 479 -28.96 12.05 12.63
N GLY A 480 -28.76 10.88 13.26
CA GLY A 480 -28.11 10.76 14.56
C GLY A 480 -28.98 11.22 15.74
N GLU A 481 -30.32 11.26 15.57
CA GLU A 481 -31.23 11.60 16.67
C GLU A 481 -31.66 10.32 17.40
N PRO A 482 -31.52 10.21 18.72
CA PRO A 482 -31.95 9.06 19.48
C PRO A 482 -33.49 8.95 19.59
N PHE A 483 -34.00 7.73 19.78
CA PHE A 483 -35.44 7.47 19.91
C PHE A 483 -36.05 8.16 21.11
N GLN A 484 -35.40 8.12 22.26
CA GLN A 484 -35.74 8.75 23.53
C GLN A 484 -37.04 8.25 24.19
N GLU A 485 -37.14 8.49 25.50
CA GLU A 485 -38.30 8.08 26.35
C GLU A 485 -39.64 8.64 25.85
N ARG A 486 -39.66 9.86 25.32
CA ARG A 486 -40.91 10.49 24.83
C ARG A 486 -41.56 9.65 23.72
N ARG A 487 -40.77 9.23 22.70
CA ARG A 487 -41.30 8.41 21.59
C ARG A 487 -41.73 7.02 22.06
N LEU A 488 -41.02 6.46 23.04
CA LEU A 488 -41.43 5.18 23.66
C LEU A 488 -42.75 5.31 24.38
N MET A 489 -42.96 6.36 25.19
CA MET A 489 -44.22 6.64 25.91
C MET A 489 -45.41 6.83 24.94
N GLU A 490 -45.18 7.61 23.86
CA GLU A 490 -46.18 7.84 22.80
C GLU A 490 -46.54 6.50 22.10
N THR A 491 -45.53 5.66 21.82
CA THR A 491 -45.74 4.34 21.20
C THR A 491 -46.51 3.41 22.12
N ALA A 492 -46.14 3.33 23.40
CA ALA A 492 -46.84 2.52 24.40
C ALA A 492 -48.30 2.96 24.57
N ALA A 493 -48.55 4.28 24.57
CA ALA A 493 -49.91 4.81 24.61
C ALA A 493 -50.75 4.43 23.38
N GLY A 494 -50.13 4.36 22.21
CA GLY A 494 -50.81 3.97 20.97
C GLY A 494 -51.14 2.50 20.84
N CYS A 495 -50.43 1.62 21.58
CA CYS A 495 -50.61 0.15 21.49
C CYS A 495 -51.06 -0.52 22.81
N HIS A 496 -51.40 0.24 23.84
CA HIS A 496 -51.75 -0.30 25.17
C HIS A 496 -52.98 -1.24 25.17
N ALA A 497 -53.83 -1.18 24.15
CA ALA A 497 -55.01 -2.03 24.04
C ALA A 497 -54.71 -3.41 23.36
N ALA A 498 -53.57 -3.54 22.66
CA ALA A 498 -53.20 -4.79 22.01
C ALA A 498 -52.80 -5.88 23.03
N PRO A 499 -52.87 -7.18 22.70
CA PRO A 499 -52.29 -8.24 23.54
C PRO A 499 -50.83 -7.96 23.90
N LEU A 500 -50.33 -8.45 25.04
CA LEU A 500 -48.97 -8.15 25.52
C LEU A 500 -47.87 -8.44 24.48
N GLU A 501 -47.90 -9.59 23.86
CA GLU A 501 -46.92 -10.00 22.86
C GLU A 501 -46.94 -9.09 21.62
N GLU A 502 -48.15 -8.76 21.14
CA GLU A 502 -48.33 -7.83 20.02
C GLU A 502 -47.88 -6.43 20.37
N MET A 503 -48.12 -5.96 21.60
CA MET A 503 -47.62 -4.66 22.09
C MET A 503 -46.09 -4.58 22.05
N LEU A 504 -45.39 -5.64 22.50
CA LEU A 504 -43.92 -5.70 22.44
C LEU A 504 -43.41 -5.66 21.00
N ASP A 505 -44.05 -6.39 20.08
CA ASP A 505 -43.71 -6.39 18.66
C ASP A 505 -43.94 -5.00 18.01
N LEU A 506 -45.04 -4.33 18.36
CA LEU A 506 -45.35 -2.98 17.88
C LEU A 506 -44.33 -1.96 18.38
N VAL A 507 -43.92 -2.02 19.64
CA VAL A 507 -42.88 -1.17 20.20
C VAL A 507 -41.57 -1.37 19.43
N LEU A 508 -41.11 -2.60 19.29
CA LEU A 508 -39.89 -2.93 18.59
C LEU A 508 -39.92 -2.53 17.11
N SER A 509 -41.04 -2.82 16.41
CA SER A 509 -41.22 -2.40 15.01
C SER A 509 -41.18 -0.87 14.85
N ARG A 510 -41.70 -0.13 15.85
CA ARG A 510 -41.64 1.34 15.81
C ARG A 510 -40.24 1.87 15.95
N VAL A 511 -39.41 1.25 16.81
CA VAL A 511 -37.97 1.60 16.95
C VAL A 511 -37.23 1.26 15.66
N LEU A 512 -37.38 0.05 15.13
CA LEU A 512 -36.74 -0.36 13.87
C LEU A 512 -37.10 0.57 12.69
N LYS A 513 -38.40 0.95 12.59
CA LYS A 513 -38.83 1.90 11.57
C LYS A 513 -38.22 3.30 11.75
N PHE A 514 -37.96 3.69 12.99
CA PHE A 514 -37.30 4.98 13.27
C PHE A 514 -35.82 4.97 12.89
N THR A 515 -35.13 3.86 13.09
CA THR A 515 -33.72 3.68 12.70
C THR A 515 -33.51 3.46 11.20
N GLY A 516 -34.58 3.34 10.39
CA GLY A 516 -34.45 3.07 8.94
C GLY A 516 -33.93 1.67 8.64
N ASP A 517 -34.32 0.67 9.46
CA ASP A 517 -33.84 -0.72 9.41
C ASP A 517 -32.32 -0.88 9.68
N HIS A 518 -31.67 0.13 10.26
CA HIS A 518 -30.29 0.01 10.74
C HIS A 518 -30.22 -0.91 11.96
N ARG A 519 -29.08 -1.55 12.13
CA ARG A 519 -28.83 -2.38 13.31
C ARG A 519 -28.71 -1.50 14.55
N PHE A 520 -29.21 -2.01 15.68
CA PHE A 520 -28.96 -1.38 16.97
C PHE A 520 -27.46 -1.35 17.29
N ASP A 521 -27.01 -0.30 17.96
CA ASP A 521 -25.61 -0.13 18.39
C ASP A 521 -25.34 -0.76 19.76
N ASP A 522 -26.40 -1.05 20.55
CA ASP A 522 -26.32 -1.74 21.84
C ASP A 522 -27.39 -2.81 21.97
N ASP A 523 -27.20 -3.72 22.93
CA ASP A 523 -28.14 -4.81 23.24
C ASP A 523 -29.52 -4.24 23.52
N VAL A 524 -30.59 -4.92 23.07
CA VAL A 524 -31.97 -4.52 23.30
C VAL A 524 -32.69 -5.58 24.09
N CYS A 525 -33.11 -5.22 25.28
CA CYS A 525 -33.97 -6.02 26.12
C CYS A 525 -35.30 -5.28 26.41
N LEU A 526 -36.42 -5.88 26.03
CA LEU A 526 -37.76 -5.37 26.30
C LEU A 526 -38.55 -6.45 27.02
N LEU A 527 -39.03 -6.17 28.23
CA LEU A 527 -39.79 -7.07 29.06
C LEU A 527 -41.15 -6.44 29.38
N GLY A 528 -42.22 -7.20 29.20
CA GLY A 528 -43.59 -6.81 29.52
C GLY A 528 -44.18 -7.66 30.63
N VAL A 529 -44.90 -7.03 31.55
CA VAL A 529 -45.69 -7.67 32.59
C VAL A 529 -47.12 -7.18 32.47
N GLU A 530 -48.10 -8.10 32.41
CA GLU A 530 -49.52 -7.77 32.32
C GLU A 530 -50.30 -8.37 33.51
N LEU A 531 -51.09 -7.53 34.15
CA LEU A 531 -52.09 -7.98 35.12
C LEU A 531 -53.35 -8.47 34.39
N ALA A 532 -53.51 -9.77 34.25
CA ALA A 532 -54.66 -10.39 33.62
C ALA A 532 -55.72 -10.72 34.68
N ARG A 533 -56.95 -10.27 34.48
CA ARG A 533 -58.09 -10.72 35.31
C ARG A 533 -58.53 -12.11 34.88
N LEU A 534 -58.68 -13.03 35.84
CA LEU A 534 -59.16 -14.36 35.54
C LEU A 534 -60.70 -14.35 35.53
N PRO A 535 -61.34 -15.00 34.55
CA PRO A 535 -62.82 -15.16 34.59
C PRO A 535 -63.23 -15.99 35.78
N ALA A 536 -64.36 -15.66 36.44
CA ALA A 536 -64.89 -16.31 37.66
C ALA A 536 -65.11 -17.82 37.53
N ALA A 537 -65.00 -18.39 36.33
CA ALA A 537 -65.19 -19.83 36.06
C ALA A 537 -63.92 -20.70 36.20
N ALA A 538 -62.78 -20.16 36.50
CA ALA A 538 -61.49 -20.89 36.66
C ALA A 538 -61.27 -21.38 38.11
N LEU A 539 -62.28 -21.22 39.01
CA LEU A 539 -62.22 -21.52 40.45
C LEU A 539 -62.58 -22.97 40.81
N THR A 540 -62.73 -23.85 39.80
CA THR A 540 -63.02 -25.26 40.06
C THR A 540 -62.02 -26.15 39.28
N ARG A 541 -60.83 -26.28 39.81
CA ARG A 541 -60.01 -27.50 39.69
C ARG A 541 -59.03 -27.63 40.84
#